data_d69aa2f340ff012fc13dc5e326a54c79
#
_entry.id   d69aa2f340ff012fc13dc5e326a54c79
#
_cell.length_a   1.000
_cell.length_b   1.000
_cell.length_c   1.000
_cell.angle_alpha   90.00
_cell.angle_beta   90.00
_cell.angle_gamma   90.00
#
_symmetry.space_group_name_H-M   'P 1'
#
loop_
_entity.id
_entity.type
_entity.pdbx_description
1 polymer ?
#
loop_
_entity_poly.entity_id
_entity_poly.type
_entity_poly.pdbx_seq_one_letter_code
_entity_poly.pdbx_strand_id
1 'polypeptide(L)'
;MSAEADLKRELRQRLIAARQAIPIQIWQQKSEEICTQIERSTQFQTAQVVLSYLSFRQEVDLTQLYYRHPDKSWGLPRCVGRDLVWHQVDSGQLEQSLSIGKFGILEPLPTLPSIDLETVDLILIPTVACDRQGYRLGYGGGFFDRFLPTQIGYK
;
A
#
# COMPACT_ATOMS: atom_id res chain seq x y z
N MET A 1 -17.36 23.21 -3.45
CA MET A 1 -16.77 22.11 -2.65
C MET A 1 -17.19 22.36 -1.20
N SER A 2 -17.35 21.29 -0.41
CA SER A 2 -17.73 21.49 1.00
C SER A 2 -16.51 21.92 1.83
N ALA A 3 -16.73 22.69 2.90
CA ALA A 3 -15.66 23.10 3.83
C ALA A 3 -14.86 21.91 4.36
N GLU A 4 -15.51 20.76 4.55
CA GLU A 4 -14.85 19.52 4.96
C GLU A 4 -13.88 18.97 3.90
N ALA A 5 -14.25 19.05 2.62
CA ALA A 5 -13.36 18.61 1.52
C ALA A 5 -12.12 19.50 1.41
N ASP A 6 -12.27 20.80 1.63
CA ASP A 6 -11.17 21.76 1.63
C ASP A 6 -10.23 21.51 2.82
N LEU A 7 -10.77 21.28 4.01
CA LEU A 7 -10.00 20.94 5.20
C LEU A 7 -9.20 19.63 5.02
N LYS A 8 -9.84 18.60 4.47
CA LYS A 8 -9.13 17.32 4.16
C LYS A 8 -8.02 17.51 3.14
N ARG A 9 -8.22 18.37 2.14
CA ARG A 9 -7.18 18.67 1.14
C ARG A 9 -5.97 19.37 1.78
N GLU A 10 -6.23 20.40 2.59
CA GLU A 10 -5.17 21.15 3.29
C GLU A 10 -4.40 20.22 4.25
N LEU A 11 -5.11 19.43 5.04
CA LEU A 11 -4.50 18.46 5.96
C LEU A 11 -3.58 17.46 5.21
N ARG A 12 -4.04 16.92 4.08
CA ARG A 12 -3.21 16.04 3.24
C ARG A 12 -1.92 16.71 2.79
N GLN A 13 -2.01 17.91 2.25
CA GLN A 13 -0.85 18.65 1.77
C GLN A 13 0.17 18.87 2.88
N ARG A 14 -0.28 19.31 4.05
CA ARG A 14 0.56 19.54 5.22
C ARG A 14 1.23 18.24 5.70
N LEU A 15 0.50 17.15 5.80
CA LEU A 15 1.02 15.87 6.29
C LEU A 15 1.98 15.22 5.29
N ILE A 16 1.69 15.30 4.00
CA ILE A 16 2.60 14.81 2.95
C ILE A 16 3.91 15.62 2.97
N ALA A 17 3.83 16.94 3.07
CA ALA A 17 5.02 17.79 3.14
C ALA A 17 5.86 17.48 4.40
N ALA A 18 5.22 17.29 5.55
CA ALA A 18 5.91 16.92 6.79
C ALA A 18 6.61 15.55 6.66
N ARG A 19 5.94 14.56 6.03
CA ARG A 19 6.52 13.24 5.80
C ARG A 19 7.72 13.30 4.85
N GLN A 20 7.62 14.06 3.76
CA GLN A 20 8.71 14.23 2.79
C GLN A 20 9.90 15.04 3.34
N ALA A 21 9.70 15.79 4.42
CA ALA A 21 10.76 16.48 5.12
C ALA A 21 11.54 15.60 6.11
N ILE A 22 11.09 14.36 6.35
CA ILE A 22 11.82 13.39 7.18
C ILE A 22 13.14 13.04 6.49
N PRO A 23 14.31 13.16 7.19
CA PRO A 23 15.59 12.72 6.62
C PRO A 23 15.54 11.26 6.16
N ILE A 24 16.19 10.96 5.04
CA ILE A 24 16.11 9.66 4.39
C ILE A 24 16.51 8.51 5.33
N GLN A 25 17.55 8.71 6.16
CA GLN A 25 18.02 7.70 7.12
C GLN A 25 16.96 7.41 8.19
N ILE A 26 16.27 8.46 8.66
CA ILE A 26 15.21 8.31 9.66
C ILE A 26 13.99 7.62 9.04
N TRP A 27 13.63 7.96 7.81
CA TRP A 27 12.56 7.29 7.09
C TRP A 27 12.85 5.80 6.86
N GLN A 28 14.08 5.46 6.46
CA GLN A 28 14.51 4.06 6.31
C GLN A 28 14.46 3.29 7.62
N GLN A 29 14.99 3.87 8.71
CA GLN A 29 14.94 3.26 10.04
C GLN A 29 13.48 3.01 10.48
N LYS A 30 12.60 4.00 10.34
CA LYS A 30 11.19 3.88 10.72
C LYS A 30 10.46 2.85 9.86
N SER A 31 10.76 2.78 8.57
CA SER A 31 10.20 1.75 7.69
C SER A 31 10.61 0.35 8.16
N GLU A 32 11.87 0.15 8.52
CA GLU A 32 12.37 -1.13 9.03
C GLU A 32 11.72 -1.51 10.37
N GLU A 33 11.57 -0.56 11.28
CA GLU A 33 10.87 -0.78 12.55
C GLU A 33 9.42 -1.22 12.35
N ILE A 34 8.72 -0.60 11.38
CA ILE A 34 7.34 -0.97 11.03
C ILE A 34 7.30 -2.34 10.36
N CYS A 35 8.19 -2.64 9.42
CA CYS A 35 8.30 -3.97 8.82
C CYS A 35 8.49 -5.06 9.89
N THR A 36 9.36 -4.82 10.85
CA THR A 36 9.59 -5.74 11.98
C THR A 36 8.32 -5.94 12.81
N GLN A 37 7.53 -4.89 13.05
CA GLN A 37 6.26 -5.01 13.76
C GLN A 37 5.22 -5.80 12.97
N ILE A 38 5.14 -5.59 11.65
CA ILE A 38 4.27 -6.35 10.75
C ILE A 38 4.65 -7.84 10.81
N GLU A 39 5.93 -8.18 10.68
CA GLU A 39 6.44 -9.55 10.73
C GLU A 39 6.10 -10.28 12.03
N ARG A 40 6.05 -9.56 13.15
CA ARG A 40 5.69 -10.10 14.48
C ARG A 40 4.19 -10.28 14.67
N SER A 41 3.36 -9.69 13.84
CA SER A 41 1.90 -9.82 13.97
C SER A 41 1.43 -11.21 13.58
N THR A 42 0.49 -11.76 14.32
CA THR A 42 -0.11 -13.07 14.01
C THR A 42 -0.76 -13.05 12.63
N GLN A 43 -1.40 -11.96 12.26
CA GLN A 43 -2.05 -11.78 10.95
C GLN A 43 -1.05 -11.97 9.81
N PHE A 44 0.13 -11.35 9.90
CA PHE A 44 1.16 -11.50 8.88
C PHE A 44 1.78 -12.91 8.88
N GLN A 45 2.03 -13.47 10.06
CA GLN A 45 2.65 -14.80 10.17
C GLN A 45 1.78 -15.89 9.55
N THR A 46 0.46 -15.81 9.71
CA THR A 46 -0.48 -16.80 9.16
C THR A 46 -0.89 -16.56 7.72
N ALA A 47 -0.77 -15.30 7.22
CA ALA A 47 -1.16 -14.95 5.86
C ALA A 47 -0.27 -15.64 4.82
N GLN A 48 -0.88 -16.19 3.78
CA GLN A 48 -0.20 -16.71 2.60
C GLN A 48 -0.31 -15.75 1.41
N VAL A 49 -1.46 -15.12 1.21
CA VAL A 49 -1.72 -14.16 0.14
C VAL A 49 -1.84 -12.77 0.75
N VAL A 50 -0.90 -11.90 0.41
CA VAL A 50 -0.80 -10.54 0.97
C VAL A 50 -0.90 -9.50 -0.13
N LEU A 51 -1.90 -8.64 -0.06
CA LEU A 51 -1.94 -7.44 -0.89
C LEU A 51 -1.15 -6.32 -0.22
N SER A 52 -0.37 -5.59 -1.00
CA SER A 52 0.53 -4.58 -0.50
C SER A 52 0.63 -3.40 -1.47
N TYR A 53 1.59 -2.52 -1.27
CA TYR A 53 1.82 -1.36 -2.11
C TYR A 53 3.32 -1.05 -2.21
N LEU A 54 3.70 -0.29 -3.21
CA LEU A 54 5.04 0.28 -3.33
C LEU A 54 5.06 1.69 -2.73
N SER A 55 6.06 1.98 -1.92
CA SER A 55 6.23 3.28 -1.26
C SER A 55 6.26 4.43 -2.27
N PHE A 56 5.45 5.44 -2.02
CA PHE A 56 5.39 6.67 -2.79
C PHE A 56 5.43 7.88 -1.86
N ARG A 57 6.20 8.90 -2.20
CA ARG A 57 6.37 10.12 -1.38
C ARG A 57 6.70 9.80 0.09
N GLN A 58 7.69 8.95 0.30
CA GLN A 58 8.12 8.50 1.63
C GLN A 58 7.01 7.88 2.50
N GLU A 59 6.07 7.15 1.89
CA GLU A 59 5.28 6.14 2.63
C GLU A 59 6.23 5.11 3.26
N VAL A 60 5.73 4.33 4.19
CA VAL A 60 6.50 3.22 4.75
C VAL A 60 6.98 2.32 3.61
N ASP A 61 8.29 2.09 3.54
CA ASP A 61 8.86 1.17 2.55
C ASP A 61 8.73 -0.27 3.04
N LEU A 62 7.90 -1.04 2.34
CA LEU A 62 7.63 -2.44 2.63
C LEU A 62 8.48 -3.41 1.80
N THR A 63 9.39 -2.91 0.98
CA THR A 63 10.16 -3.71 0.00
C THR A 63 10.91 -4.86 0.69
N GLN A 64 11.41 -4.63 1.90
CA GLN A 64 12.12 -5.67 2.65
C GLN A 64 11.24 -6.86 3.01
N LEU A 65 9.94 -6.67 3.21
CA LEU A 65 9.01 -7.78 3.48
C LEU A 65 8.94 -8.74 2.29
N TYR A 66 8.94 -8.23 1.07
CA TYR A 66 8.88 -9.07 -0.14
C TYR A 66 10.10 -9.97 -0.23
N TYR A 67 11.29 -9.43 -0.01
CA TYR A 67 12.53 -10.19 -0.09
C TYR A 67 12.73 -11.17 1.06
N ARG A 68 12.26 -10.84 2.26
CA ARG A 68 12.36 -11.73 3.43
C ARG A 68 11.33 -12.85 3.43
N HIS A 69 10.21 -12.67 2.74
CA HIS A 69 9.10 -13.62 2.70
C HIS A 69 8.72 -14.01 1.27
N PRO A 70 9.67 -14.63 0.52
CA PRO A 70 9.41 -15.05 -0.87
C PRO A 70 8.43 -16.23 -0.96
N ASP A 71 8.15 -16.89 0.16
CA ASP A 71 7.17 -17.97 0.29
C ASP A 71 5.72 -17.50 0.27
N LYS A 72 5.48 -16.18 0.50
CA LYS A 72 4.15 -15.58 0.41
C LYS A 72 3.82 -15.16 -1.02
N SER A 73 2.55 -15.24 -1.38
CA SER A 73 2.05 -14.66 -2.62
C SER A 73 1.79 -13.16 -2.43
N TRP A 74 2.55 -12.34 -3.13
CA TRP A 74 2.45 -10.88 -3.06
C TRP A 74 1.62 -10.31 -4.19
N GLY A 75 0.62 -9.51 -3.85
CA GLY A 75 -0.19 -8.76 -4.80
C GLY A 75 0.08 -7.27 -4.72
N LEU A 76 0.32 -6.64 -5.88
CA LEU A 76 0.47 -5.19 -6.00
C LEU A 76 -0.64 -4.60 -6.87
N PRO A 77 -1.10 -3.37 -6.57
CA PRO A 77 -2.20 -2.77 -7.30
C PRO A 77 -1.73 -2.04 -8.55
N ARG A 78 -2.57 -2.07 -9.59
CA ARG A 78 -2.50 -1.22 -10.76
C ARG A 78 -3.80 -0.43 -10.89
N CYS A 79 -3.70 0.87 -11.18
CA CYS A 79 -4.87 1.72 -11.40
C CYS A 79 -5.43 1.52 -12.81
N VAL A 80 -6.68 1.05 -12.90
CA VAL A 80 -7.40 0.87 -14.16
C VAL A 80 -8.73 1.65 -14.08
N GLY A 81 -8.84 2.73 -14.84
CA GLY A 81 -9.98 3.62 -14.71
C GLY A 81 -10.08 4.22 -13.31
N ARG A 82 -11.07 3.80 -12.54
CA ARG A 82 -11.34 4.22 -11.17
C ARG A 82 -11.05 3.13 -10.14
N ASP A 83 -10.64 1.94 -10.58
CA ASP A 83 -10.53 0.74 -9.76
C ASP A 83 -9.08 0.29 -9.61
N LEU A 84 -8.83 -0.59 -8.64
CA LEU A 84 -7.59 -1.30 -8.45
C LEU A 84 -7.70 -2.71 -9.02
N VAL A 85 -6.76 -3.06 -9.89
CA VAL A 85 -6.55 -4.43 -10.35
C VAL A 85 -5.27 -4.95 -9.71
N TRP A 86 -5.34 -6.13 -9.12
CA TRP A 86 -4.25 -6.70 -8.35
C TRP A 86 -3.53 -7.79 -9.14
N HIS A 87 -2.22 -7.66 -9.24
CA HIS A 87 -1.38 -8.61 -9.94
C HIS A 87 -0.40 -9.26 -8.98
N GLN A 88 -0.20 -10.56 -9.15
CA GLN A 88 0.82 -11.30 -8.42
C GLN A 88 2.20 -10.89 -8.96
N VAL A 89 3.12 -10.58 -8.05
CA VAL A 89 4.51 -10.25 -8.37
C VAL A 89 5.45 -11.30 -7.79
N ASP A 90 6.54 -11.54 -8.49
CA ASP A 90 7.66 -12.33 -7.99
C ASP A 90 8.58 -11.43 -7.18
N SER A 91 8.69 -11.69 -5.89
CA SER A 91 9.57 -10.92 -5.00
C SER A 91 11.05 -11.02 -5.37
N GLY A 92 11.47 -12.13 -5.99
CA GLY A 92 12.85 -12.31 -6.49
C GLY A 92 13.14 -11.54 -7.77
N GLN A 93 12.11 -11.08 -8.49
CA GLN A 93 12.21 -10.32 -9.74
C GLN A 93 11.32 -9.07 -9.73
N LEU A 94 11.20 -8.44 -8.57
CA LEU A 94 10.26 -7.34 -8.37
C LEU A 94 10.45 -6.20 -9.37
N GLU A 95 11.68 -5.74 -9.58
CA GLU A 95 11.97 -4.63 -10.50
C GLU A 95 11.57 -4.93 -11.95
N GLN A 96 11.72 -6.18 -12.39
CA GLN A 96 11.35 -6.62 -13.74
C GLN A 96 9.82 -6.76 -13.90
N SER A 97 9.10 -6.84 -12.79
CA SER A 97 7.65 -6.97 -12.73
C SER A 97 6.92 -5.62 -12.79
N LEU A 98 7.65 -4.50 -12.82
CA LEU A 98 7.10 -3.16 -12.63
C LEU A 98 7.32 -2.27 -13.85
N SER A 99 6.41 -1.32 -14.03
CA SER A 99 6.51 -0.21 -14.98
C SER A 99 5.94 1.07 -14.35
N ILE A 100 6.27 2.23 -14.95
CA ILE A 100 5.70 3.50 -14.49
C ILE A 100 4.23 3.58 -14.93
N GLY A 101 3.34 3.69 -13.95
CA GLY A 101 1.90 3.79 -14.15
C GLY A 101 1.40 5.23 -14.32
N LYS A 102 0.07 5.36 -14.32
CA LYS A 102 -0.66 6.60 -14.66
C LYS A 102 -0.26 7.83 -13.84
N PHE A 103 0.12 7.65 -12.59
CA PHE A 103 0.44 8.77 -11.68
C PHE A 103 1.94 8.95 -11.43
N GLY A 104 2.79 8.37 -12.31
CA GLY A 104 4.23 8.33 -12.09
C GLY A 104 4.66 7.39 -10.97
N ILE A 105 3.76 6.51 -10.52
CA ILE A 105 3.97 5.51 -9.50
C ILE A 105 4.30 4.19 -10.21
N LEU A 106 5.24 3.42 -9.65
CA LEU A 106 5.50 2.07 -10.14
C LEU A 106 4.28 1.18 -9.93
N GLU A 107 3.88 0.48 -10.97
CA GLU A 107 2.76 -0.45 -10.97
C GLU A 107 3.18 -1.79 -11.58
N PRO A 108 2.55 -2.92 -11.19
CA PRO A 108 2.81 -4.20 -11.81
C PRO A 108 2.45 -4.18 -13.31
N LEU A 109 3.22 -4.93 -14.09
CA LEU A 109 2.93 -5.09 -15.52
C LEU A 109 1.54 -5.71 -15.73
N PRO A 110 0.77 -5.24 -16.71
CA PRO A 110 -0.59 -5.75 -16.97
C PRO A 110 -0.62 -7.21 -17.45
N THR A 111 0.53 -7.75 -17.86
CA THR A 111 0.70 -9.13 -18.31
C THR A 111 0.90 -10.13 -17.17
N LEU A 112 1.15 -9.65 -15.95
CA LEU A 112 1.31 -10.52 -14.79
C LEU A 112 -0.03 -11.17 -14.40
N PRO A 113 0.00 -12.35 -13.76
CA PRO A 113 -1.20 -13.01 -13.28
C PRO A 113 -2.01 -12.12 -12.34
N SER A 114 -3.32 -12.16 -12.45
CA SER A 114 -4.21 -11.51 -11.47
C SER A 114 -4.26 -12.31 -10.18
N ILE A 115 -4.40 -11.62 -9.06
CA ILE A 115 -4.67 -12.24 -7.76
C ILE A 115 -6.17 -12.58 -7.67
N ASP A 116 -6.47 -13.79 -7.22
CA ASP A 116 -7.82 -14.16 -6.80
C ASP A 116 -8.10 -13.50 -5.44
N LEU A 117 -8.98 -12.52 -5.43
CA LEU A 117 -9.29 -11.72 -4.23
C LEU A 117 -9.97 -12.54 -3.13
N GLU A 118 -10.58 -13.68 -3.44
CA GLU A 118 -11.18 -14.58 -2.45
C GLU A 118 -10.12 -15.33 -1.62
N THR A 119 -8.88 -15.39 -2.12
CA THR A 119 -7.76 -16.04 -1.43
C THR A 119 -6.93 -15.10 -0.57
N VAL A 120 -7.27 -13.81 -0.53
CA VAL A 120 -6.48 -12.80 0.18
C VAL A 120 -6.65 -12.93 1.70
N ASP A 121 -5.53 -13.07 2.40
CA ASP A 121 -5.51 -13.21 3.86
C ASP A 121 -5.23 -11.87 4.57
N LEU A 122 -4.45 -10.99 3.93
CA LEU A 122 -4.02 -9.73 4.54
C LEU A 122 -3.89 -8.63 3.49
N ILE A 123 -4.30 -7.41 3.85
CA ILE A 123 -4.12 -6.22 3.03
C ILE A 123 -3.33 -5.18 3.80
N LEU A 124 -2.15 -4.80 3.30
CA LEU A 124 -1.36 -3.68 3.80
C LEU A 124 -1.75 -2.42 3.02
N ILE A 125 -2.35 -1.46 3.71
CA ILE A 125 -3.04 -0.32 3.07
C ILE A 125 -2.18 0.94 3.16
N PRO A 126 -1.85 1.60 2.04
CA PRO A 126 -1.14 2.87 2.06
C PRO A 126 -2.03 3.98 2.65
N THR A 127 -1.43 4.88 3.41
CA THR A 127 -2.14 5.99 4.01
C THR A 127 -1.26 7.24 4.12
N VAL A 128 -1.89 8.41 4.02
CA VAL A 128 -1.25 9.68 4.37
C VAL A 128 -1.14 9.80 5.88
N ALA A 129 -2.22 9.46 6.59
CA ALA A 129 -2.29 9.43 8.04
C ALA A 129 -3.46 8.54 8.50
N CYS A 130 -3.42 8.13 9.75
CA CYS A 130 -4.56 7.50 10.44
C CYS A 130 -4.71 8.11 11.83
N ASP A 131 -5.91 8.05 12.37
CA ASP A 131 -6.17 8.42 13.74
C ASP A 131 -6.16 7.18 14.67
N ARG A 132 -6.32 7.42 15.97
CA ARG A 132 -6.33 6.35 16.98
C ARG A 132 -7.58 5.48 16.94
N GLN A 133 -8.63 5.90 16.24
CA GLN A 133 -9.86 5.15 16.03
C GLN A 133 -9.80 4.27 14.78
N GLY A 134 -8.72 4.35 13.99
CA GLY A 134 -8.53 3.55 12.78
C GLY A 134 -9.05 4.21 11.51
N TYR A 135 -9.53 5.46 11.56
CA TYR A 135 -9.89 6.18 10.35
C TYR A 135 -8.64 6.58 9.57
N ARG A 136 -8.70 6.34 8.27
CA ARG A 136 -7.59 6.56 7.34
C ARG A 136 -7.82 7.79 6.48
N LEU A 137 -6.80 8.64 6.34
CA LEU A 137 -6.74 9.69 5.35
C LEU A 137 -5.89 9.22 4.16
N GLY A 138 -6.52 8.94 3.04
CA GLY A 138 -5.84 8.58 1.79
C GLY A 138 -5.47 9.80 0.94
N TYR A 139 -4.90 9.57 -0.24
CA TYR A 139 -4.49 10.63 -1.18
C TYR A 139 -5.64 11.39 -1.86
N GLY A 140 -6.88 10.93 -1.71
CA GLY A 140 -8.07 11.57 -2.27
C GLY A 140 -8.55 11.00 -3.60
N GLY A 141 -7.87 10.03 -4.19
CA GLY A 141 -8.31 9.34 -5.40
C GLY A 141 -9.45 8.33 -5.18
N GLY A 142 -9.69 7.95 -3.92
CA GLY A 142 -10.78 7.06 -3.51
C GLY A 142 -10.62 5.60 -3.95
N PHE A 143 -9.46 5.20 -4.46
CA PHE A 143 -9.23 3.83 -4.94
C PHE A 143 -9.45 2.78 -3.86
N PHE A 144 -8.80 2.95 -2.70
CA PHE A 144 -8.96 2.04 -1.57
C PHE A 144 -10.34 2.14 -0.92
N ASP A 145 -10.95 3.33 -0.90
CA ASP A 145 -12.28 3.53 -0.34
C ASP A 145 -13.37 2.82 -1.17
N ARG A 146 -13.13 2.62 -2.47
CA ARG A 146 -13.99 1.78 -3.33
C ARG A 146 -13.64 0.30 -3.24
N PHE A 147 -12.37 -0.04 -3.11
CA PHE A 147 -11.91 -1.43 -3.09
C PHE A 147 -12.22 -2.14 -1.77
N LEU A 148 -11.87 -1.56 -0.63
CA LEU A 148 -11.95 -2.23 0.67
C LEU A 148 -13.35 -2.75 1.03
N PRO A 149 -14.46 -2.02 0.79
CA PRO A 149 -15.80 -2.53 1.09
C PRO A 149 -16.21 -3.77 0.30
N THR A 150 -15.50 -4.08 -0.81
CA THR A 150 -15.77 -5.28 -1.61
C THR A 150 -15.09 -6.53 -1.04
N GLN A 151 -14.20 -6.36 -0.06
CA GLN A 151 -13.44 -7.47 0.52
C GLN A 151 -14.21 -8.15 1.64
N ILE A 152 -14.17 -9.48 1.64
CA ILE A 152 -14.83 -10.29 2.69
C ILE A 152 -14.14 -10.03 4.03
N GLY A 153 -14.94 -9.77 5.06
CA GLY A 153 -14.43 -9.53 6.42
C GLY A 153 -13.90 -8.11 6.69
N TYR A 154 -13.93 -7.22 5.70
CA TYR A 154 -13.66 -5.81 5.96
C TYR A 154 -14.81 -5.16 6.74
N LYS A 155 -14.47 -4.53 7.88
CA LYS A 155 -15.44 -3.83 8.75
C LYS A 155 -14.99 -2.41 9.01
#